data_7faf3f9b8102acc77786d88f30551bb0
#
_entry.id   7faf3f9b8102acc77786d88f30551bb0
#
_cell.length_a   1.000
_cell.length_b   1.000
_cell.length_c   1.000
_cell.angle_alpha   90.00
_cell.angle_beta   90.00
_cell.angle_gamma   90.00
#
_symmetry.space_group_name_H-M   'P 1'
#
loop_
_entity.id
_entity.type
_entity.pdbx_description
1 polymer ?
#
loop_
_entity_poly.entity_id
_entity_poly.type
_entity_poly.pdbx_seq_one_letter_code
_entity_poly.pdbx_strand_id
1 'polypeptide(L)'
;MLILGLAASLRPARLPAPAMQYSSADSPWPEQFDKQALEAEFADVSFVRPSNGDSLRRFLLGRWKVRRVTQYKMGGISGRFEGEAEFAEVPLDDGRRLVRYTESGEFRPSEGSSIGGSLTTRNQLVYDFSDWERVDIYYDDPSSERGPVADLADLRFECSLRPETMELTEHPDGPDVYQGKWDIDAANAFLTTWTVSGPRQSGNILAMLTREDLSSSDGVVDGEEAS
;
A
#
# COMPACT_ATOMS: atom_id res chain seq x y z
N MET A 1 5.84 4.55 -1.86
CA MET A 1 6.63 3.45 -2.48
C MET A 1 8.13 3.54 -2.17
N LEU A 2 8.48 3.75 -0.92
CA LEU A 2 9.88 3.90 -0.48
C LEU A 2 10.70 2.61 -0.58
N ILE A 3 10.06 1.45 -0.77
CA ILE A 3 10.76 0.18 -1.03
C ILE A 3 11.33 0.14 -2.46
N LEU A 4 10.80 0.94 -3.39
CA LEU A 4 11.33 1.09 -4.75
C LEU A 4 12.54 2.02 -4.84
N GLY A 5 12.71 2.96 -3.91
CA GLY A 5 13.79 3.94 -3.93
C GLY A 5 15.13 3.50 -3.33
N LEU A 6 15.18 2.38 -2.60
CA LEU A 6 16.43 1.89 -1.96
C LEU A 6 17.32 1.05 -2.87
N ALA A 7 16.95 0.82 -4.12
CA ALA A 7 17.74 0.06 -5.09
C ALA A 7 18.62 0.96 -6.00
N ALA A 8 19.28 1.96 -5.43
CA ALA A 8 20.27 2.74 -6.17
C ALA A 8 21.59 1.96 -6.29
N SER A 9 21.86 1.51 -7.52
CA SER A 9 23.18 1.35 -8.12
C SER A 9 24.16 0.36 -7.51
N LEU A 10 24.00 -0.91 -7.89
CA LEU A 10 25.15 -1.80 -8.10
C LEU A 10 24.84 -2.67 -9.34
N ARG A 11 25.58 -2.44 -10.44
CA ARG A 11 25.45 -3.24 -11.66
C ARG A 11 26.22 -4.55 -11.54
N PRO A 12 25.58 -5.69 -11.76
CA PRO A 12 26.25 -6.83 -12.40
C PRO A 12 25.56 -7.30 -13.68
N ALA A 13 26.30 -8.09 -14.48
CA ALA A 13 26.02 -8.49 -15.84
C ALA A 13 24.83 -9.46 -15.98
N ARG A 14 24.21 -9.44 -17.18
CA ARG A 14 23.03 -10.19 -17.58
C ARG A 14 23.23 -11.71 -17.64
N LEU A 15 22.23 -12.44 -17.13
CA LEU A 15 21.86 -13.79 -17.57
C LEU A 15 20.33 -13.85 -17.76
N PRO A 16 19.79 -14.58 -18.76
CA PRO A 16 18.36 -14.67 -19.01
C PRO A 16 17.66 -15.56 -17.98
N ALA A 17 16.50 -15.09 -17.49
CA ALA A 17 15.69 -15.82 -16.53
C ALA A 17 14.75 -16.84 -17.21
N PRO A 18 14.58 -18.06 -16.66
CA PRO A 18 13.57 -19.00 -17.11
C PRO A 18 12.18 -18.63 -16.58
N ALA A 19 11.15 -18.81 -17.44
CA ALA A 19 9.75 -18.66 -17.04
C ALA A 19 9.38 -19.74 -16.02
N MET A 20 8.90 -19.34 -14.84
CA MET A 20 8.44 -20.26 -13.78
C MET A 20 6.92 -20.38 -13.81
N GLN A 21 6.44 -21.64 -13.87
CA GLN A 21 5.07 -22.01 -13.58
C GLN A 21 4.93 -22.19 -12.06
N TYR A 22 3.96 -21.52 -11.45
CA TYR A 22 3.66 -21.67 -10.02
C TYR A 22 2.80 -22.90 -9.78
N SER A 23 3.22 -23.77 -8.85
CA SER A 23 2.42 -24.82 -8.23
C SER A 23 1.82 -24.27 -6.94
N SER A 24 0.57 -24.66 -6.65
CA SER A 24 -0.18 -24.22 -5.45
C SER A 24 0.42 -24.70 -4.11
N ALA A 25 1.49 -25.48 -4.12
CA ALA A 25 2.22 -25.92 -2.93
C ALA A 25 3.28 -24.90 -2.47
N ASP A 26 3.63 -23.94 -3.31
CA ASP A 26 4.59 -22.87 -3.00
C ASP A 26 3.85 -21.55 -2.74
N SER A 27 2.98 -21.52 -1.71
CA SER A 27 2.42 -20.25 -1.23
C SER A 27 3.57 -19.32 -0.85
N PRO A 28 3.73 -18.15 -1.48
CA PRO A 28 4.80 -17.21 -1.14
C PRO A 28 4.58 -16.54 0.22
N TRP A 29 3.53 -16.95 0.94
CA TRP A 29 3.12 -16.33 2.19
C TRP A 29 3.79 -17.02 3.37
N PRO A 30 4.42 -16.26 4.30
CA PRO A 30 4.82 -16.82 5.57
C PRO A 30 3.58 -17.43 6.27
N GLU A 31 3.74 -18.56 6.95
CA GLU A 31 2.68 -19.26 7.71
C GLU A 31 1.88 -18.33 8.65
N GLN A 32 2.42 -17.17 8.99
CA GLN A 32 1.79 -16.13 9.81
C GLN A 32 0.80 -15.23 9.05
N PHE A 33 0.74 -15.34 7.71
CA PHE A 33 -0.21 -14.65 6.86
C PHE A 33 -1.11 -15.69 6.19
N ASP A 34 -1.96 -16.28 6.97
CA ASP A 34 -3.05 -17.10 6.44
C ASP A 34 -4.13 -16.16 5.87
N LYS A 35 -4.12 -16.01 4.54
CA LYS A 35 -5.10 -15.18 3.83
C LYS A 35 -6.52 -15.63 4.15
N GLN A 36 -6.77 -16.95 4.27
CA GLN A 36 -8.09 -17.50 4.57
C GLN A 36 -8.53 -17.21 6.00
N ALA A 37 -7.60 -17.27 6.97
CA ALA A 37 -7.90 -16.89 8.35
C ALA A 37 -8.21 -15.39 8.47
N LEU A 38 -7.48 -14.53 7.74
CA LEU A 38 -7.74 -13.10 7.69
C LEU A 38 -9.07 -12.78 7.00
N GLU A 39 -9.37 -13.41 5.87
CA GLU A 39 -10.65 -13.27 5.18
C GLU A 39 -11.81 -13.71 6.09
N ALA A 40 -11.66 -14.78 6.85
CA ALA A 40 -12.68 -15.25 7.78
C ALA A 40 -12.89 -14.32 9.00
N GLU A 41 -11.82 -13.71 9.50
CA GLU A 41 -11.88 -12.77 10.64
C GLU A 41 -12.62 -11.47 10.28
N PHE A 42 -12.53 -11.04 9.02
CA PHE A 42 -13.08 -9.76 8.55
C PHE A 42 -14.29 -9.90 7.62
N ALA A 43 -14.80 -11.11 7.39
CA ALA A 43 -15.95 -11.33 6.53
C ALA A 43 -17.23 -10.69 7.13
N ASP A 44 -17.55 -9.49 6.68
CA ASP A 44 -18.85 -8.85 6.96
C ASP A 44 -19.81 -9.14 5.80
N VAL A 45 -20.80 -9.97 6.06
CA VAL A 45 -21.79 -10.41 5.04
C VAL A 45 -22.62 -9.24 4.49
N SER A 46 -22.64 -8.11 5.20
CA SER A 46 -23.37 -6.89 4.79
C SER A 46 -22.53 -5.90 3.99
N PHE A 47 -21.23 -6.12 3.88
CA PHE A 47 -20.31 -5.20 3.22
C PHE A 47 -20.53 -5.16 1.71
N VAL A 48 -20.70 -3.95 1.17
CA VAL A 48 -20.77 -3.72 -0.27
C VAL A 48 -19.41 -3.22 -0.77
N ARG A 49 -18.76 -4.04 -1.57
CA ARG A 49 -17.45 -3.70 -2.17
C ARG A 49 -17.53 -2.42 -2.99
N PRO A 50 -16.59 -1.49 -2.85
CA PRO A 50 -16.47 -0.33 -3.74
C PRO A 50 -16.37 -0.76 -5.21
N SER A 51 -17.11 -0.12 -6.11
CA SER A 51 -17.14 -0.44 -7.54
C SER A 51 -16.86 0.75 -8.45
N ASN A 52 -16.65 1.94 -7.88
CA ASN A 52 -16.30 3.16 -8.60
C ASN A 52 -15.44 4.08 -7.72
N GLY A 53 -14.88 5.12 -8.32
CA GLY A 53 -13.98 6.05 -7.64
C GLY A 53 -14.59 6.68 -6.39
N ASP A 54 -15.86 7.07 -6.42
CA ASP A 54 -16.53 7.71 -5.27
C ASP A 54 -16.70 6.76 -4.08
N SER A 55 -17.15 5.53 -4.33
CA SER A 55 -17.31 4.53 -3.28
C SER A 55 -15.95 4.11 -2.70
N LEU A 56 -14.93 3.99 -3.56
CA LEU A 56 -13.58 3.67 -3.14
C LEU A 56 -12.96 4.81 -2.32
N ARG A 57 -13.14 6.08 -2.74
CA ARG A 57 -12.68 7.24 -1.97
C ARG A 57 -13.24 7.23 -0.57
N ARG A 58 -14.56 7.08 -0.43
CA ARG A 58 -15.23 7.02 0.88
C ARG A 58 -14.76 5.85 1.74
N PHE A 59 -14.51 4.70 1.10
CA PHE A 59 -13.96 3.53 1.79
C PHE A 59 -12.55 3.80 2.32
N LEU A 60 -11.68 4.46 1.58
CA LEU A 60 -10.28 4.66 1.97
C LEU A 60 -10.09 5.72 3.06
N LEU A 61 -10.89 6.78 3.06
CA LEU A 61 -10.71 7.92 3.98
C LEU A 61 -10.62 7.48 5.44
N GLY A 62 -9.63 8.05 6.16
CA GLY A 62 -9.37 7.82 7.58
C GLY A 62 -8.03 7.14 7.86
N ARG A 63 -7.89 6.61 9.09
CA ARG A 63 -6.65 6.03 9.59
C ARG A 63 -6.67 4.51 9.52
N TRP A 64 -5.49 3.95 9.23
CA TRP A 64 -5.28 2.54 8.99
C TRP A 64 -3.98 2.07 9.65
N LYS A 65 -4.01 0.91 10.28
CA LYS A 65 -2.80 0.16 10.63
C LYS A 65 -2.33 -0.59 9.40
N VAL A 66 -1.03 -0.58 9.16
CA VAL A 66 -0.42 -1.22 7.99
C VAL A 66 0.55 -2.30 8.45
N ARG A 67 0.35 -3.51 7.94
CA ARG A 67 1.32 -4.61 8.02
C ARG A 67 1.69 -5.02 6.62
N ARG A 68 2.99 -5.03 6.30
CA ARG A 68 3.49 -5.38 4.96
C ARG A 68 4.61 -6.39 5.06
N VAL A 69 4.60 -7.34 4.14
CA VAL A 69 5.68 -8.30 3.93
C VAL A 69 6.22 -8.12 2.53
N THR A 70 7.54 -8.05 2.41
CA THR A 70 8.24 -8.04 1.13
C THR A 70 9.09 -9.30 1.02
N GLN A 71 8.98 -9.99 -0.12
CA GLN A 71 9.75 -11.19 -0.41
C GLN A 71 10.37 -11.06 -1.79
N TYR A 72 11.66 -10.75 -1.83
CA TYR A 72 12.41 -10.66 -3.06
C TYR A 72 13.22 -11.95 -3.27
N LYS A 73 13.11 -12.53 -4.46
CA LYS A 73 13.96 -13.64 -4.92
C LYS A 73 15.27 -13.12 -5.47
N MET A 74 15.24 -11.91 -6.01
CA MET A 74 16.39 -11.23 -6.61
C MET A 74 16.24 -9.72 -6.47
N GLY A 75 17.32 -9.05 -6.15
CA GLY A 75 17.34 -7.58 -5.89
C GLY A 75 16.46 -7.24 -4.69
N GLY A 76 16.24 -6.03 -4.36
CA GLY A 76 15.34 -5.62 -3.30
C GLY A 76 15.70 -6.16 -1.89
N ILE A 77 14.94 -5.74 -0.91
CA ILE A 77 15.15 -6.11 0.49
C ILE A 77 13.88 -6.82 0.99
N SER A 78 14.04 -8.10 1.35
CA SER A 78 12.98 -8.85 2.02
C SER A 78 12.87 -8.42 3.47
N GLY A 79 11.64 -8.35 4.00
CA GLY A 79 11.41 -7.92 5.37
C GLY A 79 9.94 -7.69 5.68
N ARG A 80 9.70 -7.09 6.85
CA ARG A 80 8.38 -6.75 7.35
C ARG A 80 8.32 -5.27 7.68
N PHE A 81 7.20 -4.66 7.38
CA PHE A 81 6.87 -3.29 7.76
C PHE A 81 5.64 -3.31 8.65
N GLU A 82 5.69 -2.56 9.73
CA GLU A 82 4.56 -2.27 10.61
C GLU A 82 4.48 -0.76 10.82
N GLY A 83 3.29 -0.20 10.65
CA GLY A 83 3.10 1.24 10.74
C GLY A 83 1.65 1.66 10.65
N GLU A 84 1.49 2.95 10.45
CA GLU A 84 0.20 3.61 10.30
C GLU A 84 0.14 4.34 8.97
N ALA A 85 -1.07 4.44 8.43
CA ALA A 85 -1.35 5.21 7.24
C ALA A 85 -2.60 6.07 7.45
N GLU A 86 -2.67 7.16 6.73
CA GLU A 86 -3.83 8.03 6.68
C GLU A 86 -4.17 8.37 5.23
N PHE A 87 -5.45 8.24 4.90
CA PHE A 87 -6.03 8.78 3.68
C PHE A 87 -6.83 10.03 4.04
N ALA A 88 -6.35 11.20 3.63
CA ALA A 88 -6.97 12.49 3.94
C ALA A 88 -7.33 13.25 2.66
N GLU A 89 -8.49 13.90 2.64
CA GLU A 89 -8.87 14.76 1.52
C GLU A 89 -7.91 15.95 1.39
N VAL A 90 -7.57 16.29 0.14
CA VAL A 90 -6.85 17.52 -0.17
C VAL A 90 -7.88 18.55 -0.64
N PRO A 91 -8.15 19.61 0.15
CA PRO A 91 -9.09 20.63 -0.25
C PRO A 91 -8.53 21.42 -1.44
N LEU A 92 -9.26 21.44 -2.55
CA LEU A 92 -8.94 22.22 -3.74
C LEU A 92 -10.20 22.92 -4.25
N ASP A 93 -10.03 24.16 -4.76
CA ASP A 93 -11.15 24.96 -5.28
C ASP A 93 -11.45 24.69 -6.77
N ASP A 94 -10.68 23.84 -7.44
CA ASP A 94 -10.77 23.58 -8.88
C ASP A 94 -11.67 22.39 -9.25
N GLY A 95 -12.32 21.77 -8.26
CA GLY A 95 -13.24 20.66 -8.45
C GLY A 95 -12.57 19.28 -8.57
N ARG A 96 -11.23 19.19 -8.50
CA ARG A 96 -10.53 17.92 -8.39
C ARG A 96 -10.81 17.24 -7.05
N ARG A 97 -10.83 15.92 -7.04
CA ARG A 97 -11.06 15.10 -5.84
C ARG A 97 -9.81 14.33 -5.50
N LEU A 98 -8.90 15.00 -4.79
CA LEU A 98 -7.63 14.40 -4.40
C LEU A 98 -7.68 13.87 -2.97
N VAL A 99 -7.04 12.73 -2.77
CA VAL A 99 -6.80 12.14 -1.45
C VAL A 99 -5.32 11.91 -1.29
N ARG A 100 -4.74 12.47 -0.24
CA ARG A 100 -3.35 12.20 0.14
C ARG A 100 -3.31 10.96 1.01
N TYR A 101 -2.44 10.03 0.64
CA TYR A 101 -2.02 8.91 1.46
C TYR A 101 -0.68 9.24 2.08
N THR A 102 -0.59 9.13 3.39
CA THR A 102 0.68 9.19 4.12
C THR A 102 0.86 7.91 4.91
N GLU A 103 2.05 7.36 4.89
CA GLU A 103 2.40 6.15 5.63
C GLU A 103 3.71 6.38 6.37
N SER A 104 3.77 5.94 7.62
CA SER A 104 5.00 5.93 8.41
C SER A 104 5.06 4.71 9.31
N GLY A 105 6.25 4.17 9.52
CA GLY A 105 6.43 2.99 10.36
C GLY A 105 7.85 2.46 10.33
N GLU A 106 8.00 1.26 10.85
CA GLU A 106 9.26 0.56 10.98
C GLU A 106 9.34 -0.61 10.00
N PHE A 107 10.39 -0.63 9.19
CA PHE A 107 10.73 -1.76 8.33
C PHE A 107 11.86 -2.57 8.98
N ARG A 108 11.65 -3.86 9.16
CA ARG A 108 12.62 -4.81 9.69
C ARG A 108 13.04 -5.77 8.58
N PRO A 109 14.28 -5.65 8.08
CA PRO A 109 14.83 -6.59 7.10
C PRO A 109 14.80 -8.03 7.63
N SER A 110 14.64 -9.00 6.74
CA SER A 110 14.77 -10.42 7.09
C SER A 110 16.19 -10.76 7.49
N GLU A 111 16.35 -11.83 8.25
CA GLU A 111 17.67 -12.39 8.62
C GLU A 111 18.52 -12.64 7.36
N GLY A 112 19.81 -12.34 7.45
CA GLY A 112 20.74 -12.45 6.31
C GLY A 112 20.71 -11.28 5.32
N SER A 113 19.90 -10.26 5.57
CA SER A 113 19.97 -9.00 4.82
C SER A 113 21.31 -8.29 5.06
N SER A 114 21.82 -7.62 4.03
CA SER A 114 23.01 -6.74 4.14
C SER A 114 22.76 -5.49 4.98
N ILE A 115 21.48 -5.19 5.25
CA ILE A 115 21.05 -4.07 6.10
C ILE A 115 20.72 -4.64 7.48
N GLY A 116 21.50 -4.23 8.48
CA GLY A 116 21.24 -4.58 9.88
C GLY A 116 20.30 -3.57 10.54
N GLY A 117 19.48 -4.06 11.50
CA GLY A 117 18.58 -3.24 12.29
C GLY A 117 17.28 -2.89 11.59
N SER A 118 16.49 -2.04 12.23
CA SER A 118 15.24 -1.53 11.68
C SER A 118 15.41 -0.16 11.01
N LEU A 119 14.55 0.14 10.06
CA LEU A 119 14.54 1.38 9.33
C LEU A 119 13.19 2.08 9.51
N THR A 120 13.20 3.32 9.98
CA THR A 120 12.01 4.17 9.91
C THR A 120 11.78 4.57 8.45
N THR A 121 10.60 4.29 7.94
CA THR A 121 10.23 4.63 6.57
C THR A 121 9.01 5.53 6.54
N ARG A 122 8.95 6.38 5.53
CA ARG A 122 7.78 7.22 5.23
C ARG A 122 7.47 7.10 3.75
N ASN A 123 6.18 7.13 3.43
CA ASN A 123 5.70 7.13 2.05
C ASN A 123 4.56 8.13 1.91
N GLN A 124 4.47 8.80 0.77
CA GLN A 124 3.39 9.72 0.48
C GLN A 124 2.96 9.57 -0.98
N LEU A 125 1.65 9.41 -1.17
CA LEU A 125 1.02 9.30 -2.48
C LEU A 125 -0.15 10.26 -2.57
N VAL A 126 -0.50 10.63 -3.78
CA VAL A 126 -1.72 11.37 -4.07
C VAL A 126 -2.58 10.54 -5.02
N TYR A 127 -3.81 10.34 -4.64
CA TYR A 127 -4.83 9.62 -5.40
C TYR A 127 -5.78 10.65 -6.00
N ASP A 128 -5.90 10.66 -7.33
CA ASP A 128 -6.86 11.51 -8.03
C ASP A 128 -8.12 10.70 -8.36
N PHE A 129 -9.22 11.05 -7.70
CA PHE A 129 -10.56 10.47 -7.89
C PHE A 129 -11.46 11.33 -8.78
N SER A 130 -10.91 12.22 -9.58
CA SER A 130 -11.69 13.10 -10.48
C SER A 130 -12.39 12.32 -11.59
N ASP A 131 -11.83 11.18 -12.00
CA ASP A 131 -12.46 10.18 -12.86
C ASP A 131 -13.12 9.09 -11.97
N TRP A 132 -14.32 8.66 -12.30
CA TRP A 132 -15.05 7.69 -11.49
C TRP A 132 -14.72 6.23 -11.82
N GLU A 133 -14.22 5.98 -13.05
CA GLU A 133 -13.80 4.65 -13.54
C GLU A 133 -12.32 4.35 -13.31
N ARG A 134 -11.54 5.39 -13.02
CA ARG A 134 -10.11 5.31 -12.87
C ARG A 134 -9.61 6.21 -11.76
N VAL A 135 -8.71 5.71 -10.95
CA VAL A 135 -8.02 6.48 -9.90
C VAL A 135 -6.55 6.55 -10.26
N ASP A 136 -6.07 7.72 -10.59
CA ASP A 136 -4.65 7.94 -10.89
C ASP A 136 -3.86 8.16 -9.60
N ILE A 137 -2.70 7.51 -9.50
CA ILE A 137 -1.85 7.50 -8.31
C ILE A 137 -0.51 8.15 -8.66
N TYR A 138 -0.13 9.14 -7.85
CA TYR A 138 1.09 9.91 -8.01
C TYR A 138 1.96 9.77 -6.77
N TYR A 139 3.27 9.69 -6.97
CA TYR A 139 4.25 9.76 -5.89
C TYR A 139 4.50 11.22 -5.51
N ASP A 140 4.38 11.51 -4.21
CA ASP A 140 4.71 12.79 -3.62
C ASP A 140 5.90 12.56 -2.66
N ASP A 141 7.04 13.18 -2.93
CA ASP A 141 8.24 12.97 -2.13
C ASP A 141 8.04 13.56 -0.72
N PRO A 142 8.00 12.73 0.34
CA PRO A 142 7.78 13.20 1.70
C PRO A 142 8.94 14.06 2.25
N SER A 143 10.11 14.05 1.59
CA SER A 143 11.24 14.92 1.95
C SER A 143 11.17 16.30 1.27
N SER A 144 10.23 16.47 0.33
CA SER A 144 10.03 17.74 -0.37
C SER A 144 9.47 18.79 0.60
N GLU A 145 10.09 19.96 0.66
CA GLU A 145 9.57 21.13 1.39
C GLU A 145 8.35 21.78 0.71
N ARG A 146 7.75 21.09 -0.24
CA ARG A 146 6.56 21.58 -0.96
C ARG A 146 5.41 21.76 0.02
N GLY A 147 4.70 22.84 -0.17
CA GLY A 147 3.40 23.07 0.47
C GLY A 147 2.34 22.05 0.01
N PRO A 148 1.06 22.31 0.31
CA PRO A 148 -0.05 21.48 -0.15
C PRO A 148 0.06 21.21 -1.65
N VAL A 149 -0.31 20.01 -2.10
CA VAL A 149 -0.30 19.65 -3.52
C VAL A 149 -1.11 20.64 -4.32
N ALA A 150 -0.43 21.56 -5.02
CA ALA A 150 -1.06 22.59 -5.83
C ALA A 150 -1.27 22.12 -7.27
N ASP A 151 -0.34 21.33 -7.80
CA ASP A 151 -0.40 20.82 -9.16
C ASP A 151 0.07 19.36 -9.24
N LEU A 152 -0.77 18.47 -9.83
CA LEU A 152 -0.43 17.09 -10.11
C LEU A 152 0.71 16.96 -11.14
N ALA A 153 0.91 17.98 -12.00
CA ALA A 153 2.00 18.00 -12.96
C ALA A 153 3.39 18.01 -12.30
N ASP A 154 3.47 18.44 -11.05
CA ASP A 154 4.71 18.43 -10.27
C ASP A 154 5.00 17.09 -9.59
N LEU A 155 4.05 16.15 -9.65
CA LEU A 155 4.17 14.84 -9.05
C LEU A 155 4.51 13.78 -10.09
N ARG A 156 5.23 12.76 -9.67
CA ARG A 156 5.53 11.63 -10.54
C ARG A 156 4.34 10.68 -10.60
N PHE A 157 3.76 10.51 -11.79
CA PHE A 157 2.74 9.48 -12.02
C PHE A 157 3.33 8.09 -11.76
N GLU A 158 2.60 7.27 -11.02
CA GLU A 158 2.98 5.91 -10.69
C GLU A 158 2.16 4.88 -11.48
N CYS A 159 0.85 4.87 -11.28
CA CYS A 159 -0.06 3.93 -11.91
C CYS A 159 -1.51 4.41 -11.78
N SER A 160 -2.42 3.69 -12.41
CA SER A 160 -3.86 3.89 -12.23
C SER A 160 -4.50 2.63 -11.66
N LEU A 161 -5.47 2.80 -10.76
CA LEU A 161 -6.31 1.76 -10.22
C LEU A 161 -7.68 1.81 -10.91
N ARG A 162 -8.20 0.65 -11.31
CA ARG A 162 -9.56 0.47 -11.80
C ARG A 162 -10.46 -0.01 -10.66
N PRO A 163 -11.38 0.81 -10.15
CA PRO A 163 -12.21 0.42 -9.00
C PRO A 163 -13.12 -0.79 -9.23
N GLU A 164 -13.52 -1.03 -10.48
CA GLU A 164 -14.37 -2.18 -10.83
C GLU A 164 -13.65 -3.52 -10.62
N THR A 165 -12.39 -3.62 -11.07
CA THR A 165 -11.58 -4.85 -10.98
C THR A 165 -10.61 -4.86 -9.82
N MET A 166 -10.35 -3.70 -9.22
CA MET A 166 -9.32 -3.45 -8.22
C MET A 166 -7.90 -3.79 -8.70
N GLU A 167 -7.70 -3.78 -10.02
CA GLU A 167 -6.39 -3.98 -10.64
C GLU A 167 -5.70 -2.65 -10.89
N LEU A 168 -4.39 -2.62 -10.65
CA LEU A 168 -3.55 -1.49 -10.99
C LEU A 168 -2.94 -1.71 -12.38
N THR A 169 -2.75 -0.62 -13.11
CA THR A 169 -1.96 -0.68 -14.35
C THR A 169 -0.52 -1.04 -14.03
N GLU A 170 0.15 -1.65 -14.98
CA GLU A 170 1.58 -1.94 -14.84
C GLU A 170 2.37 -0.65 -14.57
N HIS A 171 3.25 -0.73 -13.57
CA HIS A 171 4.17 0.35 -13.25
C HIS A 171 5.59 -0.08 -13.62
N PRO A 172 6.17 0.48 -14.70
CA PRO A 172 7.55 0.22 -15.06
C PRO A 172 8.52 1.01 -14.17
N ASP A 173 9.51 0.34 -13.59
CA ASP A 173 10.65 0.97 -12.91
C ASP A 173 11.95 0.55 -13.60
N GLY A 174 12.31 1.29 -14.63
CA GLY A 174 13.40 0.95 -15.52
C GLY A 174 13.09 -0.34 -16.30
N PRO A 175 13.88 -1.44 -16.14
CA PRO A 175 13.64 -2.71 -16.82
C PRO A 175 12.72 -3.65 -16.02
N ASP A 176 12.32 -3.29 -14.81
CA ASP A 176 11.44 -4.09 -13.94
C ASP A 176 10.00 -3.58 -14.04
N VAL A 177 9.03 -4.50 -13.88
CA VAL A 177 7.61 -4.19 -13.96
C VAL A 177 6.93 -4.61 -12.68
N TYR A 178 6.10 -3.73 -12.14
CA TYR A 178 5.26 -3.96 -10.98
C TYR A 178 3.81 -4.11 -11.42
N GLN A 179 3.18 -5.19 -11.00
CA GLN A 179 1.76 -5.45 -11.20
C GLN A 179 1.08 -5.53 -9.85
N GLY A 180 0.04 -4.74 -9.65
CA GLY A 180 -0.65 -4.63 -8.38
C GLY A 180 -2.12 -4.96 -8.47
N LYS A 181 -2.66 -5.42 -7.34
CA LYS A 181 -4.09 -5.68 -7.15
C LYS A 181 -4.48 -5.36 -5.71
N TRP A 182 -5.71 -4.89 -5.54
CA TRP A 182 -6.33 -4.71 -4.23
C TRP A 182 -7.46 -5.73 -4.04
N ASP A 183 -7.55 -6.30 -2.86
CA ASP A 183 -8.65 -7.18 -2.45
C ASP A 183 -9.37 -6.51 -1.27
N ILE A 184 -10.60 -6.04 -1.51
CA ILE A 184 -11.44 -5.31 -0.55
C ILE A 184 -12.68 -6.17 -0.31
N ASP A 185 -12.65 -6.99 0.73
CA ASP A 185 -13.72 -7.94 1.05
C ASP A 185 -14.35 -7.67 2.42
N ALA A 186 -13.91 -6.61 3.12
CA ALA A 186 -14.44 -6.20 4.41
C ALA A 186 -14.50 -4.67 4.56
N ALA A 187 -15.40 -4.18 5.41
CA ALA A 187 -15.59 -2.74 5.66
C ALA A 187 -14.39 -2.07 6.34
N ASN A 188 -13.64 -2.83 7.11
CA ASN A 188 -12.57 -2.35 8.00
C ASN A 188 -11.18 -2.89 7.65
N ALA A 189 -11.05 -3.65 6.56
CA ALA A 189 -9.76 -4.18 6.12
C ALA A 189 -9.69 -4.35 4.60
N PHE A 190 -8.48 -4.26 4.05
CA PHE A 190 -8.18 -4.65 2.67
C PHE A 190 -6.73 -5.08 2.51
N LEU A 191 -6.50 -5.85 1.46
CA LEU A 191 -5.18 -6.33 1.07
C LEU A 191 -4.72 -5.64 -0.20
N THR A 192 -3.42 -5.40 -0.30
CA THR A 192 -2.78 -5.02 -1.56
C THR A 192 -1.67 -6.01 -1.87
N THR A 193 -1.65 -6.49 -3.08
CA THR A 193 -0.63 -7.40 -3.60
C THR A 193 0.12 -6.76 -4.74
N TRP A 194 1.45 -6.91 -4.75
CA TRP A 194 2.29 -6.52 -5.87
C TRP A 194 3.21 -7.66 -6.24
N THR A 195 3.30 -7.93 -7.53
CA THR A 195 4.31 -8.80 -8.12
C THR A 195 5.33 -7.94 -8.84
N VAL A 196 6.58 -8.18 -8.57
CA VAL A 196 7.71 -7.51 -9.22
C VAL A 196 8.40 -8.50 -10.12
N SER A 197 8.56 -8.16 -11.40
CA SER A 197 9.23 -9.01 -12.38
C SER A 197 10.17 -8.20 -13.25
N GLY A 198 11.42 -8.63 -13.31
CA GLY A 198 12.43 -7.98 -14.16
C GLY A 198 13.83 -8.48 -13.88
N PRO A 199 14.81 -7.97 -14.65
CA PRO A 199 16.20 -8.41 -14.55
C PRO A 199 16.95 -7.86 -13.33
N ARG A 200 16.44 -6.79 -12.67
CA ARG A 200 17.06 -6.24 -11.46
C ARG A 200 16.36 -6.70 -10.20
N GLN A 201 15.03 -6.84 -10.27
CA GLN A 201 14.22 -7.20 -9.12
C GLN A 201 13.16 -8.23 -9.51
N SER A 202 12.95 -9.19 -8.61
CA SER A 202 11.86 -10.16 -8.73
C SER A 202 11.37 -10.54 -7.35
N GLY A 203 10.06 -10.50 -7.12
CA GLY A 203 9.50 -10.81 -5.82
C GLY A 203 8.03 -10.43 -5.69
N ASN A 204 7.54 -10.50 -4.45
CA ASN A 204 6.18 -10.15 -4.10
C ASN A 204 6.15 -9.20 -2.89
N ILE A 205 5.14 -8.35 -2.88
CA ILE A 205 4.84 -7.46 -1.75
C ILE A 205 3.37 -7.66 -1.40
N LEU A 206 3.10 -7.98 -0.14
CA LEU A 206 1.75 -8.03 0.40
C LEU A 206 1.62 -6.98 1.51
N ALA A 207 0.58 -6.18 1.47
CA ALA A 207 0.22 -5.34 2.59
C ALA A 207 -1.24 -5.56 2.98
N MET A 208 -1.49 -5.61 4.28
CA MET A 208 -2.81 -5.56 4.89
C MET A 208 -2.98 -4.22 5.57
N LEU A 209 -4.09 -3.58 5.27
CA LEU A 209 -4.51 -2.37 5.94
C LEU A 209 -5.78 -2.69 6.74
N THR A 210 -5.77 -2.38 8.04
CA THR A 210 -6.92 -2.52 8.93
C THR A 210 -7.28 -1.17 9.49
N ARG A 211 -8.57 -0.82 9.49
CA ARG A 211 -9.05 0.47 10.01
C ARG A 211 -8.77 0.56 11.50
N GLU A 212 -8.29 1.72 11.94
CA GLU A 212 -8.24 2.00 13.36
C GLU A 212 -9.65 2.16 13.91
N ASP A 213 -10.00 1.36 14.95
CA ASP A 213 -11.28 1.50 15.62
C ASP A 213 -11.37 2.86 16.30
N LEU A 214 -12.37 3.64 15.94
CA LEU A 214 -12.73 4.87 16.63
C LEU A 214 -13.37 4.61 18.01
N SER A 215 -13.47 3.36 18.45
CA SER A 215 -14.23 2.92 19.63
C SER A 215 -13.52 3.11 20.97
N SER A 216 -12.31 3.65 21.00
CA SER A 216 -11.57 3.83 22.27
C SER A 216 -11.57 5.25 22.83
N SER A 217 -12.40 6.17 22.32
CA SER A 217 -12.47 7.56 22.81
C SER A 217 -13.72 7.88 23.67
N ASP A 218 -14.55 6.90 24.02
CA ASP A 218 -15.57 7.13 25.04
C ASP A 218 -14.90 7.11 26.42
N GLY A 219 -14.31 8.28 26.74
CA GLY A 219 -13.83 8.59 28.06
C GLY A 219 -14.96 8.40 29.08
N VAL A 220 -14.69 7.53 30.00
CA VAL A 220 -15.40 7.45 31.27
C VAL A 220 -15.53 8.88 31.83
N VAL A 221 -16.71 9.45 31.74
CA VAL A 221 -17.10 10.61 32.51
C VAL A 221 -17.40 10.06 33.91
N ASP A 222 -16.38 10.06 34.77
CA ASP A 222 -16.59 9.84 36.21
C ASP A 222 -17.55 10.92 36.71
N GLY A 223 -18.78 10.48 36.93
CA GLY A 223 -19.78 11.29 37.61
C GLY A 223 -19.35 11.53 39.04
N GLU A 224 -18.88 12.73 39.33
CA GLU A 224 -18.66 13.24 40.69
C GLU A 224 -20.03 13.48 41.33
N GLU A 225 -20.47 12.51 42.12
CA GLU A 225 -21.60 12.71 43.03
C GLU A 225 -21.20 13.72 44.10
N ALA A 226 -21.73 14.93 44.01
CA ALA A 226 -21.72 15.90 45.09
C ALA A 226 -22.79 15.53 46.14
N SER A 227 -22.33 15.23 47.35
CA SER A 227 -23.12 15.21 48.60
C SER A 227 -23.10 16.57 49.28
#